data_92023867aae836b06c3fe181e6514d25
#
_entry.id   92023867aae836b06c3fe181e6514d25
#
_cell.length_a   1.000
_cell.length_b   1.000
_cell.length_c   1.000
_cell.angle_alpha   90.00
_cell.angle_beta   90.00
_cell.angle_gamma   90.00
#
_symmetry.space_group_name_H-M   'P 1'
#
loop_
_entity.id
_entity.type
_entity.pdbx_description
1 polymer ?
#
loop_
_entity_poly.entity_id
_entity_poly.type
_entity_poly.pdbx_seq_one_letter_code
_entity_poly.pdbx_strand_id
1 'polypeptide(L)'
;MKIFSLYIFLLSIVFSQNKNPIVLIHGFFGWGNEELGDYKYWGGKKDIQRMLESNGYKVINVSVGPISSNWDRAVEVYYQLKGGQTDYGLNHSIKYGLIQKPHDKKYEGLYKEWNNENPVHLIGHSMGGQTARMLQYLLENEFYVDDSLALKEDSK
;
A
#
# COMPACT_ATOMS: atom_id res chain seq x y z
N MET A 1 -47.12 9.91 1.69
CA MET A 1 -46.16 8.94 2.30
C MET A 1 -45.21 8.30 1.32
N LYS A 2 -45.64 7.80 0.13
CA LYS A 2 -44.72 7.09 -0.83
C LYS A 2 -43.62 7.97 -1.44
N ILE A 3 -43.88 9.25 -1.69
CA ILE A 3 -42.91 10.19 -2.29
C ILE A 3 -41.81 10.53 -1.27
N PHE A 4 -42.15 10.72 -0.01
CA PHE A 4 -41.18 11.04 1.03
C PHE A 4 -40.19 9.90 1.30
N SER A 5 -40.68 8.63 1.19
CA SER A 5 -39.85 7.42 1.32
C SER A 5 -38.85 7.29 0.15
N LEU A 6 -39.23 7.72 -1.06
CA LEU A 6 -38.36 7.72 -2.25
C LEU A 6 -37.23 8.75 -2.12
N TYR A 7 -37.53 9.95 -1.57
CA TYR A 7 -36.49 10.98 -1.32
C TYR A 7 -35.47 10.55 -0.27
N ILE A 8 -35.86 9.86 0.79
CA ILE A 8 -34.95 9.32 1.80
C ILE A 8 -34.05 8.24 1.19
N PHE A 9 -34.58 7.39 0.31
CA PHE A 9 -33.79 6.36 -0.38
C PHE A 9 -32.79 6.97 -1.36
N LEU A 10 -33.17 8.01 -2.12
CA LEU A 10 -32.26 8.75 -3.01
C LEU A 10 -31.16 9.50 -2.25
N LEU A 11 -31.48 10.08 -1.09
CA LEU A 11 -30.50 10.73 -0.23
C LEU A 11 -29.46 9.73 0.36
N SER A 12 -29.89 8.51 0.71
CA SER A 12 -28.96 7.49 1.22
C SER A 12 -27.96 7.01 0.14
N ILE A 13 -28.31 7.04 -1.12
CA ILE A 13 -27.39 6.68 -2.23
C ILE A 13 -26.29 7.73 -2.42
N VAL A 14 -26.58 9.00 -2.17
CA VAL A 14 -25.63 10.12 -2.34
C VAL A 14 -24.52 10.10 -1.29
N PHE A 15 -24.72 9.46 -0.14
CA PHE A 15 -23.75 9.41 0.96
C PHE A 15 -22.91 8.13 1.02
N SER A 16 -23.11 7.19 0.10
CA SER A 16 -22.26 5.99 0.01
C SER A 16 -20.95 6.28 -0.70
N GLN A 17 -20.08 7.06 -0.08
CA GLN A 17 -18.71 7.22 -0.54
C GLN A 17 -17.86 6.07 0.02
N ASN A 18 -17.15 5.37 -0.86
CA ASN A 18 -16.12 4.44 -0.45
C ASN A 18 -14.98 5.23 0.21
N LYS A 19 -14.75 4.99 1.50
CA LYS A 19 -13.73 5.67 2.31
C LYS A 19 -12.52 4.79 2.62
N ASN A 20 -12.34 3.69 1.89
CA ASN A 20 -11.16 2.86 2.06
C ASN A 20 -9.89 3.69 1.85
N PRO A 21 -8.84 3.47 2.66
CA PRO A 21 -7.60 4.20 2.52
C PRO A 21 -6.99 4.06 1.13
N ILE A 22 -6.39 5.14 0.65
CA ILE A 22 -5.66 5.22 -0.62
C ILE A 22 -4.18 5.04 -0.31
N VAL A 23 -3.56 3.99 -0.86
CA VAL A 23 -2.12 3.74 -0.77
C VAL A 23 -1.46 4.19 -2.06
N LEU A 24 -0.55 5.15 -1.95
CA LEU A 24 0.21 5.71 -3.07
C LEU A 24 1.59 5.04 -3.17
N ILE A 25 1.87 4.40 -4.32
CA ILE A 25 3.12 3.67 -4.58
C ILE A 25 3.87 4.36 -5.72
N HIS A 26 5.00 4.99 -5.41
CA HIS A 26 5.82 5.70 -6.39
C HIS A 26 6.45 4.76 -7.43
N GLY A 27 6.93 5.31 -8.54
CA GLY A 27 7.59 4.57 -9.61
C GLY A 27 9.09 4.41 -9.44
N PHE A 28 9.75 4.07 -10.55
CA PHE A 28 11.19 3.96 -10.64
C PHE A 28 11.87 5.30 -10.31
N PHE A 29 12.94 5.29 -9.52
CA PHE A 29 13.59 6.48 -8.96
C PHE A 29 12.65 7.42 -8.19
N GLY A 30 11.48 6.91 -7.74
CA GLY A 30 10.58 7.68 -6.89
C GLY A 30 11.03 7.70 -5.43
N TRP A 31 10.28 8.46 -4.63
CA TRP A 31 10.57 8.68 -3.21
C TRP A 31 9.28 8.84 -2.42
N GLY A 32 9.37 8.66 -1.12
CA GLY A 32 8.28 8.92 -0.16
C GLY A 32 8.23 10.39 0.27
N ASN A 33 7.59 10.64 1.41
CA ASN A 33 7.33 12.00 1.86
C ASN A 33 8.54 12.72 2.48
N GLU A 34 9.54 11.97 2.94
CA GLU A 34 10.61 12.50 3.78
C GLU A 34 11.94 12.69 3.04
N GLU A 35 12.12 12.06 1.86
CA GLU A 35 13.43 11.99 1.21
C GLU A 35 13.84 13.27 0.48
N LEU A 36 12.89 14.05 -0.07
CA LEU A 36 13.16 15.29 -0.80
C LEU A 36 12.44 16.53 -0.22
N GLY A 37 12.24 16.55 1.09
CA GLY A 37 11.67 17.70 1.81
C GLY A 37 10.29 18.10 1.27
N ASP A 38 10.16 19.36 0.85
CA ASP A 38 8.89 19.92 0.38
C ASP A 38 8.51 19.53 -1.03
N TYR A 39 9.40 18.92 -1.81
CA TYR A 39 9.12 18.47 -3.15
C TYR A 39 8.59 17.04 -3.15
N LYS A 40 7.27 16.89 -3.26
CA LYS A 40 6.58 15.61 -3.15
C LYS A 40 6.57 14.86 -4.47
N TYR A 41 6.76 13.54 -4.43
CA TYR A 41 6.60 12.70 -5.62
C TYR A 41 5.20 12.85 -6.23
N TRP A 42 4.19 12.88 -5.38
CA TRP A 42 2.81 13.04 -5.76
C TRP A 42 2.40 14.51 -5.81
N GLY A 43 2.59 15.14 -6.98
CA GLY A 43 2.14 16.50 -7.26
C GLY A 43 3.22 17.58 -7.14
N GLY A 44 4.46 17.24 -6.85
CA GLY A 44 5.55 18.20 -6.73
C GLY A 44 5.28 19.23 -5.62
N LYS A 45 5.05 20.49 -6.00
CA LYS A 45 4.72 21.55 -5.04
C LYS A 45 3.26 21.58 -4.58
N LYS A 46 2.37 20.85 -5.27
CA LYS A 46 0.91 20.89 -4.98
C LYS A 46 0.45 19.89 -3.93
N ASP A 47 1.27 18.91 -3.57
CA ASP A 47 0.97 17.89 -2.57
C ASP A 47 -0.42 17.25 -2.75
N ILE A 48 -0.50 16.27 -3.66
CA ILE A 48 -1.74 15.53 -3.96
C ILE A 48 -2.26 14.79 -2.74
N GLN A 49 -1.35 14.26 -1.90
CA GLN A 49 -1.75 13.58 -0.67
C GLN A 49 -2.57 14.53 0.21
N ARG A 50 -2.04 15.70 0.52
CA ARG A 50 -2.72 16.71 1.35
C ARG A 50 -4.05 17.16 0.73
N MET A 51 -4.11 17.27 -0.59
CA MET A 51 -5.35 17.62 -1.30
C MET A 51 -6.43 16.54 -1.10
N LEU A 52 -6.08 15.27 -1.20
CA LEU A 52 -7.02 14.16 -0.97
C LEU A 52 -7.44 14.09 0.51
N GLU A 53 -6.53 14.27 1.44
CA GLU A 53 -6.81 14.30 2.87
C GLU A 53 -7.76 15.44 3.25
N SER A 54 -7.60 16.62 2.64
CA SER A 54 -8.52 17.76 2.85
C SER A 54 -9.93 17.49 2.31
N ASN A 55 -10.10 16.52 1.42
CA ASN A 55 -11.39 16.04 0.94
C ASN A 55 -11.91 14.80 1.73
N GLY A 56 -11.30 14.48 2.86
CA GLY A 56 -11.77 13.46 3.80
C GLY A 56 -11.34 12.04 3.46
N TYR A 57 -10.34 11.84 2.59
CA TYR A 57 -9.75 10.52 2.33
C TYR A 57 -8.57 10.27 3.28
N LYS A 58 -8.45 9.03 3.76
CA LYS A 58 -7.22 8.56 4.40
C LYS A 58 -6.22 8.21 3.31
N VAL A 59 -5.05 8.86 3.29
CA VAL A 59 -4.01 8.62 2.29
C VAL A 59 -2.75 8.12 2.96
N ILE A 60 -2.17 7.05 2.41
CA ILE A 60 -0.95 6.43 2.90
C ILE A 60 0.06 6.49 1.75
N ASN A 61 1.14 7.20 1.93
CA ASN A 61 2.23 7.26 0.96
C ASN A 61 3.36 6.36 1.44
N VAL A 62 3.62 5.28 0.69
CA VAL A 62 4.70 4.35 1.01
C VAL A 62 5.99 4.71 0.30
N SER A 63 7.12 4.54 1.01
CA SER A 63 8.46 4.69 0.45
C SER A 63 9.09 3.32 0.27
N VAL A 64 9.30 2.90 -0.96
CA VAL A 64 9.87 1.60 -1.30
C VAL A 64 11.16 1.77 -2.10
N GLY A 65 11.97 0.73 -2.20
CA GLY A 65 13.24 0.78 -2.91
C GLY A 65 13.09 1.39 -4.32
N PRO A 66 13.79 2.51 -4.63
CA PRO A 66 13.60 3.24 -5.90
C PRO A 66 14.04 2.44 -7.13
N ILE A 67 14.95 1.49 -6.95
CA ILE A 67 15.52 0.63 -8.00
C ILE A 67 15.36 -0.87 -7.71
N SER A 68 14.65 -1.22 -6.64
CA SER A 68 14.41 -2.62 -6.24
C SER A 68 13.44 -3.31 -7.20
N SER A 69 13.43 -4.64 -7.18
CA SER A 69 12.49 -5.44 -7.97
C SER A 69 11.04 -5.18 -7.55
N ASN A 70 10.09 -5.50 -8.42
CA ASN A 70 8.66 -5.37 -8.04
C ASN A 70 8.29 -6.30 -6.88
N TRP A 71 8.95 -7.45 -6.75
CA TRP A 71 8.78 -8.36 -5.63
C TRP A 71 9.21 -7.69 -4.32
N ASP A 72 10.45 -7.21 -4.24
CA ASP A 72 10.99 -6.58 -3.03
C ASP A 72 10.16 -5.38 -2.62
N ARG A 73 9.80 -4.53 -3.59
CA ARG A 73 8.94 -3.36 -3.38
C ARG A 73 7.56 -3.74 -2.86
N ALA A 74 6.96 -4.82 -3.36
CA ALA A 74 5.66 -5.31 -2.88
C ALA A 74 5.75 -5.79 -1.43
N VAL A 75 6.81 -6.51 -1.07
CA VAL A 75 7.08 -6.93 0.31
C VAL A 75 7.27 -5.71 1.22
N GLU A 76 8.01 -4.69 0.77
CA GLU A 76 8.18 -3.44 1.52
C GLU A 76 6.85 -2.70 1.74
N VAL A 77 5.96 -2.64 0.73
CA VAL A 77 4.60 -2.07 0.89
C VAL A 77 3.83 -2.83 1.97
N TYR A 78 3.88 -4.17 1.93
CA TYR A 78 3.19 -5.00 2.91
C TYR A 78 3.62 -4.67 4.34
N TYR A 79 4.92 -4.67 4.62
CA TYR A 79 5.42 -4.40 5.96
C TYR A 79 5.18 -2.95 6.41
N GLN A 80 5.19 -1.98 5.50
CA GLN A 80 4.82 -0.61 5.84
C GLN A 80 3.35 -0.52 6.26
N LEU A 81 2.44 -1.26 5.61
CA LEU A 81 1.01 -1.26 5.95
C LEU A 81 0.72 -2.06 7.22
N LYS A 82 1.19 -3.30 7.30
CA LYS A 82 0.88 -4.23 8.41
C LYS A 82 1.76 -4.05 9.64
N GLY A 83 2.95 -3.53 9.45
CA GLY A 83 3.97 -3.45 10.52
C GLY A 83 4.93 -4.64 10.49
N GLY A 84 5.97 -4.53 11.29
CA GLY A 84 7.03 -5.52 11.38
C GLY A 84 8.31 -5.11 10.65
N GLN A 85 9.25 -6.02 10.56
CA GLN A 85 10.53 -5.83 9.84
C GLN A 85 10.41 -6.42 8.45
N THR A 86 10.84 -5.66 7.42
CA THR A 86 10.90 -6.18 6.05
C THR A 86 11.74 -7.46 5.99
N ASP A 87 11.16 -8.51 5.45
CA ASP A 87 11.78 -9.82 5.26
C ASP A 87 11.46 -10.30 3.84
N TYR A 88 12.47 -10.32 2.98
CA TYR A 88 12.31 -10.79 1.59
C TYR A 88 12.24 -12.31 1.48
N GLY A 89 12.44 -13.01 2.60
CA GLY A 89 12.49 -14.45 2.69
C GLY A 89 13.85 -15.04 2.30
N LEU A 90 14.21 -16.16 2.95
CA LEU A 90 15.52 -16.77 2.79
C LEU A 90 15.76 -17.28 1.34
N ASN A 91 14.83 -18.07 0.80
CA ASN A 91 14.99 -18.64 -0.54
C ASN A 91 15.08 -17.57 -1.64
N HIS A 92 14.25 -16.52 -1.56
CA HIS A 92 14.30 -15.39 -2.48
C HIS A 92 15.63 -14.66 -2.36
N SER A 93 16.07 -14.39 -1.14
CA SER A 93 17.32 -13.68 -0.89
C SER A 93 18.55 -14.46 -1.37
N ILE A 94 18.61 -15.77 -1.12
CA ILE A 94 19.69 -16.64 -1.64
C ILE A 94 19.67 -16.64 -3.17
N LYS A 95 18.50 -16.83 -3.78
CA LYS A 95 18.35 -16.93 -5.24
C LYS A 95 18.83 -15.68 -5.96
N TYR A 96 18.61 -14.50 -5.39
CA TYR A 96 18.90 -13.22 -6.03
C TYR A 96 20.08 -12.46 -5.41
N GLY A 97 20.77 -13.05 -4.44
CA GLY A 97 21.92 -12.44 -3.77
C GLY A 97 21.56 -11.21 -2.94
N LEU A 98 20.39 -11.24 -2.29
CA LEU A 98 19.87 -10.14 -1.47
C LEU A 98 20.14 -10.38 0.02
N ILE A 99 20.15 -9.31 0.79
CA ILE A 99 20.07 -9.40 2.25
C ILE A 99 18.62 -9.68 2.62
N GLN A 100 18.35 -10.77 3.32
CA GLN A 100 16.99 -11.19 3.68
C GLN A 100 16.22 -10.09 4.45
N LYS A 101 16.88 -9.48 5.43
CA LYS A 101 16.33 -8.37 6.23
C LYS A 101 17.22 -7.14 6.07
N PRO A 102 17.00 -6.32 5.03
CA PRO A 102 17.94 -5.28 4.63
C PRO A 102 18.09 -4.14 5.65
N HIS A 103 17.12 -3.98 6.56
CA HIS A 103 17.10 -2.92 7.55
C HIS A 103 16.69 -3.44 8.92
N ASP A 104 17.32 -2.92 9.97
CA ASP A 104 16.89 -3.17 11.35
C ASP A 104 15.60 -2.44 11.72
N LYS A 105 15.11 -1.58 10.82
CA LYS A 105 13.90 -0.80 11.00
C LYS A 105 12.68 -1.72 11.09
N LYS A 106 11.93 -1.57 12.17
CA LYS A 106 10.59 -2.14 12.33
C LYS A 106 9.56 -1.07 12.06
N TYR A 107 8.63 -1.37 11.16
CA TYR A 107 7.49 -0.49 10.89
C TYR A 107 6.42 -0.69 11.93
N GLU A 108 5.84 0.42 12.39
CA GLU A 108 4.69 0.39 13.32
C GLU A 108 3.41 -0.14 12.65
N GLY A 109 3.33 -0.06 11.32
CA GLY A 109 2.15 -0.38 10.54
C GLY A 109 1.24 0.84 10.33
N LEU A 110 1.20 1.30 9.08
CA LEU A 110 0.41 2.47 8.68
C LEU A 110 -1.10 2.16 8.60
N TYR A 111 -1.44 0.87 8.43
CA TYR A 111 -2.82 0.39 8.41
C TYR A 111 -2.88 -1.09 8.85
N LYS A 112 -2.77 -1.33 10.15
CA LYS A 112 -2.72 -2.69 10.74
C LYS A 112 -4.00 -3.49 10.52
N GLU A 113 -5.14 -2.78 10.42
CA GLU A 113 -6.46 -3.34 10.21
C GLU A 113 -6.68 -3.86 8.77
N TRP A 114 -5.73 -3.64 7.86
CA TRP A 114 -5.83 -4.07 6.48
C TRP A 114 -6.06 -5.58 6.38
N ASN A 115 -7.21 -5.95 5.84
CA ASN A 115 -7.66 -7.32 5.56
C ASN A 115 -8.82 -7.28 4.54
N ASN A 116 -9.49 -8.40 4.31
CA ASN A 116 -10.62 -8.49 3.38
C ASN A 116 -11.82 -7.61 3.78
N GLU A 117 -12.02 -7.36 5.07
CA GLU A 117 -13.09 -6.51 5.59
C GLU A 117 -12.70 -5.02 5.57
N ASN A 118 -11.42 -4.74 5.61
CA ASN A 118 -10.85 -3.40 5.63
C ASN A 118 -9.88 -3.21 4.46
N PRO A 119 -10.35 -3.24 3.21
CA PRO A 119 -9.49 -3.16 2.03
C PRO A 119 -8.91 -1.77 1.83
N VAL A 120 -7.92 -1.67 0.93
CA VAL A 120 -7.31 -0.42 0.51
C VAL A 120 -7.41 -0.24 -1.00
N HIS A 121 -7.33 1.00 -1.47
CA HIS A 121 -7.10 1.31 -2.87
C HIS A 121 -5.61 1.44 -3.13
N LEU A 122 -5.05 0.63 -4.01
CA LEU A 122 -3.65 0.76 -4.43
C LEU A 122 -3.57 1.65 -5.68
N ILE A 123 -2.87 2.76 -5.58
CA ILE A 123 -2.59 3.67 -6.70
C ILE A 123 -1.09 3.69 -6.94
N GLY A 124 -0.66 3.15 -8.06
CA GLY A 124 0.74 3.11 -8.47
C GLY A 124 1.00 3.99 -9.69
N HIS A 125 2.04 4.82 -9.64
CA HIS A 125 2.55 5.53 -10.80
C HIS A 125 3.69 4.74 -11.44
N SER A 126 3.68 4.58 -12.77
CA SER A 126 4.75 3.90 -13.52
C SER A 126 5.03 2.50 -12.95
N MET A 127 6.27 2.21 -12.54
CA MET A 127 6.66 0.96 -11.88
C MET A 127 5.84 0.67 -10.61
N GLY A 128 5.30 1.69 -9.94
CA GLY A 128 4.40 1.51 -8.78
C GLY A 128 3.13 0.74 -9.11
N GLY A 129 2.63 0.84 -10.35
CA GLY A 129 1.50 0.03 -10.83
C GLY A 129 1.86 -1.45 -10.93
N GLN A 130 3.08 -1.78 -11.37
CA GLN A 130 3.58 -3.16 -11.39
C GLN A 130 3.81 -3.69 -9.97
N THR A 131 4.31 -2.84 -9.08
CA THR A 131 4.47 -3.17 -7.65
C THR A 131 3.10 -3.48 -7.01
N ALA A 132 2.07 -2.69 -7.27
CA ALA A 132 0.71 -2.94 -6.78
C ALA A 132 0.17 -4.30 -7.26
N ARG A 133 0.36 -4.63 -8.54
CA ARG A 133 -0.03 -5.93 -9.10
C ARG A 133 0.75 -7.10 -8.50
N MET A 134 2.05 -6.90 -8.25
CA MET A 134 2.88 -7.91 -7.58
C MET A 134 2.42 -8.14 -6.15
N LEU A 135 2.09 -7.07 -5.41
CA LEU A 135 1.53 -7.19 -4.06
C LEU A 135 0.22 -7.98 -4.06
N GLN A 136 -0.70 -7.66 -4.97
CA GLN A 136 -1.95 -8.40 -5.13
C GLN A 136 -1.68 -9.88 -5.43
N TYR A 137 -0.76 -10.18 -6.35
CA TYR A 137 -0.39 -11.55 -6.68
C TYR A 137 0.18 -12.30 -5.47
N LEU A 138 1.05 -11.65 -4.67
CA LEU A 138 1.61 -12.26 -3.45
C LEU A 138 0.55 -12.52 -2.38
N LEU A 139 -0.46 -11.66 -2.27
CA LEU A 139 -1.57 -11.83 -1.32
C LEU A 139 -2.56 -12.93 -1.76
N GLU A 140 -2.76 -13.12 -3.05
CA GLU A 140 -3.67 -14.12 -3.60
C GLU A 140 -3.07 -15.53 -3.63
N ASN A 141 -1.75 -15.63 -3.63
CA ASN A 141 -1.03 -16.88 -3.71
C ASN A 141 -0.25 -17.12 -2.41
N GLU A 142 -0.25 -18.36 -1.94
CA GLU A 142 0.55 -18.76 -0.78
C GLU A 142 2.02 -18.87 -1.19
N PHE A 143 2.81 -17.86 -0.84
CA PHE A 143 4.26 -17.90 -1.04
C PHE A 143 4.95 -18.34 0.23
N TYR A 144 5.51 -19.55 0.17
CA TYR A 144 6.34 -20.08 1.23
C TYR A 144 7.80 -19.73 0.95
N VAL A 145 8.41 -19.14 1.95
CA VAL A 145 9.85 -18.95 1.99
C VAL A 145 10.30 -19.59 3.29
N ASP A 146 11.01 -20.70 3.23
CA ASP A 146 11.40 -21.53 4.40
C ASP A 146 10.24 -22.02 5.25
N ASP A 147 9.23 -22.63 4.62
CA ASP A 147 8.02 -23.12 5.32
C ASP A 147 7.24 -22.04 6.07
N SER A 148 7.62 -20.78 5.92
CA SER A 148 6.87 -19.62 6.40
C SER A 148 6.17 -18.91 5.25
N LEU A 149 5.00 -18.35 5.49
CA LEU A 149 4.32 -17.47 4.52
C LEU A 149 5.15 -16.21 4.30
N ALA A 150 5.44 -15.86 3.06
CA ALA A 150 6.11 -14.60 2.73
C ALA A 150 5.27 -13.40 3.18
N LEU A 151 3.95 -13.52 3.09
CA LEU A 151 2.99 -12.56 3.63
C LEU A 151 1.97 -13.31 4.49
N LYS A 152 1.56 -12.69 5.60
CA LYS A 152 0.63 -13.32 6.54
C LYS A 152 -0.76 -13.53 5.94
N GLU A 153 -1.36 -14.67 6.25
CA GLU A 153 -2.66 -15.12 5.73
C GLU A 153 -3.82 -14.14 6.06
N ASP A 154 -3.75 -13.46 7.20
CA ASP A 154 -4.74 -12.47 7.64
C ASP A 154 -4.76 -11.17 6.80
N SER A 155 -3.95 -11.10 5.74
CA SER A 155 -3.88 -9.96 4.81
C SER A 155 -4.63 -10.21 3.50
N LYS A 156 -5.19 -11.42 3.32
CA LYS A 156 -5.93 -11.81 2.11
C LYS A 156 -7.34 -11.27 2.11
#